data_c76476cd4e3b355861c90440f7bf78a0
#
_entry.id   c76476cd4e3b355861c90440f7bf78a0
#
_cell.length_a   1.000
_cell.length_b   1.000
_cell.length_c   1.000
_cell.angle_alpha   90.00
_cell.angle_beta   90.00
_cell.angle_gamma   90.00
#
_symmetry.space_group_name_H-M   'P 1'
#
loop_
_entity.id
_entity.type
_entity.pdbx_description
1 polymer ?
#
loop_
_entity_poly.entity_id
_entity_poly.type
_entity_poly.pdbx_seq_one_letter_code
_entity_poly.pdbx_strand_id
1 'polypeptide(L)'
;MSILTQYFNTKHNTAPFSQIKIEEYLPAFQEAIALAKAEIDAIVNNPEAPTFENTIVAMDFSGDTLDRLSSVFFNLNSAETNDEMQKIAQEVSPLLSEFGNDITLNAALFSKIKTVYDQKESLNLNPEQTTLLDKKYKSFSRNGANLAEDKKGRLREIDKELSTLSLQFGENVLAETNNFELHLTDESDLAGLPEGTIEAARLLAKEKGKEGWIFTLDYPSYVPFVTYADNRELRKKMAIAFGAKGFQNNEFNNEENVLKIAKLRFERANLLGYKTHAHFVLEERMAESPEKVFTFLNDLLAKAKPAAQKEFAELTAFAKELDGIEQLEKWDGAYYSEKLKQQLFNLDDEKLKPYFQLEKVLEGAFTVANKLFGLTFTEVFDIDKYHEEVITYEVRDAENDLVSIFYADFFPRKGKRNGAWMTSFKSQYIKDGANERPHISNVCNFTKPTETKPSLLTFNEVTTLFHEFGHGLHGMLAN
;
A
#
# COMPACT_ATOMS: atom_id res chain seq x y z
N MET A 1 0.46 -27.20 16.48
CA MET A 1 0.67 -25.75 16.41
C MET A 1 1.25 -25.44 15.05
N SER A 2 0.66 -24.50 14.33
CA SER A 2 1.18 -24.03 13.05
C SER A 2 2.48 -23.25 13.27
N ILE A 3 3.38 -23.23 12.29
CA ILE A 3 4.56 -22.36 12.30
C ILE A 3 4.17 -20.87 12.42
N LEU A 4 2.97 -20.52 11.96
CA LEU A 4 2.43 -19.15 11.97
C LEU A 4 2.06 -18.63 13.37
N THR A 5 1.77 -19.53 14.32
CA THR A 5 1.43 -19.18 15.71
C THR A 5 2.62 -19.27 16.66
N GLN A 6 3.79 -19.68 16.15
CA GLN A 6 5.03 -19.73 16.91
C GLN A 6 5.95 -18.55 16.58
N TYR A 7 6.89 -18.25 17.48
CA TYR A 7 7.95 -17.31 17.16
C TYR A 7 8.86 -17.92 16.07
N PHE A 8 9.19 -17.15 15.04
CA PHE A 8 9.99 -17.67 13.92
C PHE A 8 11.43 -17.95 14.37
N ASN A 9 11.83 -19.21 14.32
CA ASN A 9 13.21 -19.63 14.64
C ASN A 9 14.09 -19.61 13.38
N THR A 10 14.18 -18.46 12.76
CA THR A 10 14.95 -18.18 11.55
C THR A 10 16.01 -17.11 11.83
N LYS A 11 16.92 -16.89 10.90
CA LYS A 11 17.87 -15.78 10.99
C LYS A 11 17.12 -14.45 11.15
N HIS A 12 17.45 -13.68 12.19
CA HIS A 12 16.80 -12.43 12.58
C HIS A 12 15.27 -12.54 12.84
N ASN A 13 14.75 -13.74 13.06
CA ASN A 13 13.31 -14.01 13.25
C ASN A 13 12.45 -13.58 12.04
N THR A 14 13.01 -13.66 10.83
CA THR A 14 12.29 -13.37 9.57
C THR A 14 11.22 -14.42 9.26
N ALA A 15 10.20 -14.06 8.52
CA ALA A 15 9.14 -15.00 8.14
C ALA A 15 9.68 -16.13 7.25
N PRO A 16 9.40 -17.40 7.58
CA PRO A 16 9.82 -18.56 6.80
C PRO A 16 8.87 -18.82 5.62
N PHE A 17 8.84 -17.91 4.66
CA PHE A 17 7.85 -17.88 3.56
C PHE A 17 7.71 -19.21 2.82
N SER A 18 8.83 -19.89 2.55
CA SER A 18 8.85 -21.18 1.82
C SER A 18 8.23 -22.36 2.61
N GLN A 19 8.05 -22.19 3.93
CA GLN A 19 7.50 -23.23 4.81
C GLN A 19 6.01 -23.00 5.13
N ILE A 20 5.49 -21.80 4.80
CA ILE A 20 4.11 -21.45 5.08
C ILE A 20 3.21 -22.01 3.97
N LYS A 21 2.17 -22.73 4.36
CA LYS A 21 1.14 -23.22 3.45
C LYS A 21 -0.11 -22.39 3.56
N ILE A 22 -0.76 -22.14 2.42
CA ILE A 22 -1.94 -21.25 2.36
C ILE A 22 -3.08 -21.77 3.25
N GLU A 23 -3.31 -23.07 3.27
CA GLU A 23 -4.34 -23.70 4.09
C GLU A 23 -4.15 -23.55 5.60
N GLU A 24 -2.96 -23.18 6.05
CA GLU A 24 -2.65 -22.97 7.48
C GLU A 24 -3.09 -21.61 8.00
N TYR A 25 -3.32 -20.61 7.12
CA TYR A 25 -3.64 -19.25 7.55
C TYR A 25 -4.93 -19.16 8.34
N LEU A 26 -6.05 -19.68 7.84
CA LEU A 26 -7.33 -19.54 8.51
C LEU A 26 -7.36 -20.19 9.92
N PRO A 27 -6.88 -21.44 10.11
CA PRO A 27 -6.73 -22.01 11.46
C PRO A 27 -5.79 -21.21 12.36
N ALA A 28 -4.68 -20.70 11.81
CA ALA A 28 -3.73 -19.89 12.57
C ALA A 28 -4.34 -18.56 13.03
N PHE A 29 -5.15 -17.89 12.20
CA PHE A 29 -5.88 -16.69 12.61
C PHE A 29 -6.87 -16.98 13.72
N GLN A 30 -7.62 -18.07 13.65
CA GLN A 30 -8.57 -18.48 14.69
C GLN A 30 -7.84 -18.72 16.02
N GLU A 31 -6.72 -19.43 16.00
CA GLU A 31 -5.86 -19.68 17.17
C GLU A 31 -5.29 -18.36 17.73
N ALA A 32 -4.71 -17.52 16.87
CA ALA A 32 -4.10 -16.25 17.27
C ALA A 32 -5.12 -15.25 17.85
N ILE A 33 -6.34 -15.18 17.31
CA ILE A 33 -7.44 -14.40 17.87
C ILE A 33 -7.83 -14.93 19.25
N ALA A 34 -7.90 -16.24 19.45
CA ALA A 34 -8.23 -16.83 20.75
C ALA A 34 -7.14 -16.52 21.78
N LEU A 35 -5.86 -16.58 21.41
CA LEU A 35 -4.75 -16.19 22.28
C LEU A 35 -4.82 -14.72 22.67
N ALA A 36 -5.00 -13.84 21.68
CA ALA A 36 -5.11 -12.40 21.92
C ALA A 36 -6.33 -12.03 22.80
N LYS A 37 -7.47 -12.72 22.63
CA LYS A 37 -8.62 -12.56 23.54
C LYS A 37 -8.29 -12.95 24.96
N ALA A 38 -7.58 -14.05 25.18
CA ALA A 38 -7.17 -14.47 26.52
C ALA A 38 -6.22 -13.47 27.20
N GLU A 39 -5.33 -12.84 26.43
CA GLU A 39 -4.43 -11.78 26.93
C GLU A 39 -5.22 -10.53 27.34
N ILE A 40 -6.17 -10.08 26.54
CA ILE A 40 -7.08 -8.98 26.88
C ILE A 40 -7.94 -9.31 28.11
N ASP A 41 -8.47 -10.52 28.19
CA ASP A 41 -9.25 -10.98 29.36
C ASP A 41 -8.40 -11.00 30.64
N ALA A 42 -7.12 -11.34 30.55
CA ALA A 42 -6.20 -11.27 31.67
C ALA A 42 -6.02 -9.82 32.19
N ILE A 43 -5.91 -8.84 31.28
CA ILE A 43 -5.84 -7.42 31.61
C ILE A 43 -7.16 -6.97 32.28
N VAL A 44 -8.30 -7.32 31.70
CA VAL A 44 -9.63 -6.94 32.20
C VAL A 44 -9.88 -7.50 33.60
N ASN A 45 -9.51 -8.77 33.81
CA ASN A 45 -9.77 -9.49 35.07
C ASN A 45 -8.65 -9.31 36.12
N ASN A 46 -7.58 -8.57 35.84
CA ASN A 46 -6.55 -8.29 36.81
C ASN A 46 -7.16 -7.53 38.02
N PRO A 47 -7.08 -8.09 39.26
CA PRO A 47 -7.68 -7.49 40.44
C PRO A 47 -6.91 -6.28 40.98
N GLU A 48 -5.68 -6.05 40.52
CA GLU A 48 -4.85 -4.91 40.93
C GLU A 48 -5.39 -3.59 40.36
N ALA A 49 -5.06 -2.49 41.05
CA ALA A 49 -5.37 -1.16 40.55
C ALA A 49 -4.74 -0.95 39.17
N PRO A 50 -5.45 -0.34 38.18
CA PRO A 50 -4.89 -0.06 36.88
C PRO A 50 -3.67 0.87 36.97
N THR A 51 -2.56 0.44 36.33
CA THR A 51 -1.33 1.23 36.19
C THR A 51 -0.99 1.36 34.70
N PHE A 52 -0.02 2.21 34.37
CA PHE A 52 0.49 2.32 33.00
C PHE A 52 1.02 0.96 32.53
N GLU A 53 1.78 0.25 33.38
CA GLU A 53 2.40 -1.04 33.05
C GLU A 53 1.37 -2.15 32.89
N ASN A 54 0.50 -2.37 33.88
CA ASN A 54 -0.41 -3.52 33.90
C ASN A 54 -1.65 -3.33 32.99
N THR A 55 -1.84 -2.14 32.43
CA THR A 55 -2.98 -1.83 31.57
C THR A 55 -2.53 -1.35 30.17
N ILE A 56 -1.74 -0.28 30.08
CA ILE A 56 -1.39 0.35 28.80
C ILE A 56 -0.29 -0.45 28.09
N VAL A 57 0.81 -0.73 28.77
CA VAL A 57 1.92 -1.53 28.22
C VAL A 57 1.48 -2.97 27.98
N ALA A 58 0.76 -3.58 28.92
CA ALA A 58 0.23 -4.93 28.76
C ALA A 58 -0.68 -5.03 27.53
N MET A 59 -1.52 -4.01 27.29
CA MET A 59 -2.39 -3.97 26.11
C MET A 59 -1.61 -3.71 24.81
N ASP A 60 -0.53 -2.94 24.86
CA ASP A 60 0.28 -2.63 23.68
C ASP A 60 1.02 -3.88 23.15
N PHE A 61 1.46 -4.75 24.05
CA PHE A 61 2.10 -6.02 23.72
C PHE A 61 1.13 -7.20 23.59
N SER A 62 -0.17 -7.01 23.84
CA SER A 62 -1.16 -8.08 23.60
C SER A 62 -1.40 -8.29 22.11
N GLY A 63 -1.60 -9.54 21.70
CA GLY A 63 -1.88 -9.88 20.31
C GLY A 63 -0.65 -9.97 19.40
N ASP A 64 0.58 -9.99 19.92
CA ASP A 64 1.82 -10.07 19.12
C ASP A 64 1.80 -11.19 18.05
N THR A 65 1.28 -12.37 18.40
CA THR A 65 1.13 -13.48 17.45
C THR A 65 0.15 -13.13 16.32
N LEU A 66 -0.97 -12.48 16.65
CA LEU A 66 -1.96 -12.07 15.66
C LEU A 66 -1.43 -10.95 14.76
N ASP A 67 -0.70 -9.99 15.32
CA ASP A 67 -0.09 -8.89 14.57
C ASP A 67 0.98 -9.40 13.60
N ARG A 68 1.85 -10.30 14.05
CA ARG A 68 2.86 -10.94 13.20
C ARG A 68 2.23 -11.75 12.06
N LEU A 69 1.23 -12.57 12.37
CA LEU A 69 0.48 -13.34 11.37
C LEU A 69 -0.22 -12.42 10.37
N SER A 70 -0.90 -11.38 10.86
CA SER A 70 -1.60 -10.40 10.02
C SER A 70 -0.65 -9.65 9.10
N SER A 71 0.52 -9.23 9.61
CA SER A 71 1.54 -8.54 8.82
C SER A 71 2.05 -9.43 7.69
N VAL A 72 2.34 -10.71 7.95
CA VAL A 72 2.77 -11.65 6.90
C VAL A 72 1.65 -11.86 5.88
N PHE A 73 0.44 -12.20 6.33
CA PHE A 73 -0.67 -12.55 5.44
C PHE A 73 -1.11 -11.38 4.54
N PHE A 74 -1.39 -10.20 5.11
CA PHE A 74 -1.92 -9.09 4.32
C PHE A 74 -0.87 -8.42 3.43
N ASN A 75 0.41 -8.48 3.80
CA ASN A 75 1.48 -8.08 2.89
C ASN A 75 1.55 -9.02 1.68
N LEU A 76 1.48 -10.33 1.89
CA LEU A 76 1.42 -11.29 0.79
C LEU A 76 0.12 -11.18 -0.01
N ASN A 77 -1.03 -10.94 0.63
CA ASN A 77 -2.30 -10.70 -0.07
C ASN A 77 -2.27 -9.42 -0.95
N SER A 78 -1.32 -8.51 -0.70
CA SER A 78 -1.11 -7.32 -1.54
C SER A 78 -0.05 -7.51 -2.62
N ALA A 79 0.99 -8.29 -2.34
CA ALA A 79 2.17 -8.42 -3.19
C ALA A 79 2.25 -9.76 -3.95
N GLU A 80 1.58 -10.82 -3.48
CA GLU A 80 1.66 -12.18 -4.04
C GLU A 80 0.36 -12.95 -3.85
N THR A 81 -0.80 -12.32 -4.16
CA THR A 81 -2.11 -12.94 -3.95
C THR A 81 -2.47 -13.96 -5.03
N ASN A 82 -3.40 -14.82 -4.68
CA ASN A 82 -4.12 -15.73 -5.57
C ASN A 82 -5.56 -15.93 -5.06
N ASP A 83 -6.38 -16.67 -5.82
CA ASP A 83 -7.80 -16.88 -5.52
C ASP A 83 -8.03 -17.52 -4.13
N GLU A 84 -7.14 -18.41 -3.69
CA GLU A 84 -7.23 -19.05 -2.38
C GLU A 84 -6.90 -18.07 -1.25
N MET A 85 -5.83 -17.27 -1.41
CA MET A 85 -5.48 -16.22 -0.46
C MET A 85 -6.60 -15.17 -0.34
N GLN A 86 -7.19 -14.74 -1.45
CA GLN A 86 -8.30 -13.78 -1.45
C GLN A 86 -9.52 -14.35 -0.71
N LYS A 87 -9.85 -15.62 -0.93
CA LYS A 87 -10.92 -16.29 -0.20
C LYS A 87 -10.65 -16.31 1.30
N ILE A 88 -9.45 -16.67 1.73
CA ILE A 88 -9.06 -16.61 3.15
C ILE A 88 -9.15 -15.18 3.68
N ALA A 89 -8.71 -14.17 2.92
CA ALA A 89 -8.80 -12.77 3.33
C ALA A 89 -10.25 -12.33 3.59
N GLN A 90 -11.20 -12.77 2.75
CA GLN A 90 -12.64 -12.52 2.92
C GLN A 90 -13.22 -13.22 4.17
N GLU A 91 -12.69 -14.37 4.55
CA GLU A 91 -13.11 -15.08 5.76
C GLU A 91 -12.49 -14.48 7.04
N VAL A 92 -11.21 -14.09 6.99
CA VAL A 92 -10.43 -13.59 8.13
C VAL A 92 -10.78 -12.13 8.46
N SER A 93 -11.00 -11.27 7.46
CA SER A 93 -11.21 -9.84 7.69
C SER A 93 -12.42 -9.53 8.60
N PRO A 94 -13.59 -10.20 8.45
CA PRO A 94 -14.68 -10.06 9.40
C PRO A 94 -14.34 -10.53 10.83
N LEU A 95 -13.54 -11.60 10.98
CA LEU A 95 -13.09 -12.09 12.29
C LEU A 95 -12.21 -11.08 13.01
N LEU A 96 -11.27 -10.45 12.27
CA LEU A 96 -10.42 -9.38 12.79
C LEU A 96 -11.21 -8.13 13.15
N SER A 97 -12.20 -7.76 12.32
CA SER A 97 -13.10 -6.64 12.61
C SER A 97 -13.92 -6.88 13.88
N GLU A 98 -14.45 -8.09 14.05
CA GLU A 98 -15.18 -8.48 15.25
C GLU A 98 -14.28 -8.46 16.49
N PHE A 99 -13.08 -9.02 16.41
CA PHE A 99 -12.09 -8.98 17.48
C PHE A 99 -11.69 -7.55 17.85
N GLY A 100 -11.41 -6.69 16.86
CA GLY A 100 -11.10 -5.27 17.11
C GLY A 100 -12.25 -4.53 17.82
N ASN A 101 -13.49 -4.84 17.45
CA ASN A 101 -14.67 -4.32 18.14
C ASN A 101 -14.84 -4.90 19.55
N ASP A 102 -14.52 -6.17 19.78
CA ASP A 102 -14.55 -6.79 21.11
C ASP A 102 -13.61 -6.06 22.08
N ILE A 103 -12.46 -5.60 21.60
CA ILE A 103 -11.53 -4.79 22.39
C ILE A 103 -12.06 -3.37 22.57
N THR A 104 -12.32 -2.66 21.46
CA THR A 104 -12.61 -1.22 21.48
C THR A 104 -13.93 -0.89 22.21
N LEU A 105 -14.91 -1.78 22.13
CA LEU A 105 -16.23 -1.60 22.77
C LEU A 105 -16.32 -2.22 24.18
N ASN A 106 -15.21 -2.77 24.71
CA ASN A 106 -15.16 -3.36 26.03
C ASN A 106 -15.16 -2.26 27.11
N ALA A 107 -16.30 -2.12 27.79
CA ALA A 107 -16.47 -1.09 28.81
C ALA A 107 -15.55 -1.27 30.05
N ALA A 108 -15.25 -2.51 30.43
CA ALA A 108 -14.36 -2.79 31.56
C ALA A 108 -12.91 -2.43 31.23
N LEU A 109 -12.43 -2.80 30.03
CA LEU A 109 -11.12 -2.41 29.55
C LEU A 109 -10.99 -0.87 29.46
N PHE A 110 -11.99 -0.22 28.84
CA PHE A 110 -12.01 1.23 28.73
C PHE A 110 -12.00 1.93 30.09
N SER A 111 -12.71 1.41 31.08
CA SER A 111 -12.68 1.94 32.45
C SER A 111 -11.28 1.90 33.05
N LYS A 112 -10.52 0.82 32.83
CA LYS A 112 -9.11 0.73 33.29
C LYS A 112 -8.21 1.73 32.57
N ILE A 113 -8.33 1.83 31.24
CA ILE A 113 -7.57 2.81 30.43
C ILE A 113 -7.87 4.24 30.92
N LYS A 114 -9.16 4.55 31.14
CA LYS A 114 -9.58 5.87 31.64
C LYS A 114 -9.03 6.16 33.02
N THR A 115 -8.99 5.19 33.93
CA THR A 115 -8.40 5.34 35.26
C THR A 115 -6.92 5.72 35.19
N VAL A 116 -6.16 5.10 34.29
CA VAL A 116 -4.74 5.46 34.10
C VAL A 116 -4.63 6.84 33.42
N TYR A 117 -5.47 7.14 32.44
CA TYR A 117 -5.47 8.41 31.72
C TYR A 117 -5.78 9.60 32.65
N ASP A 118 -6.75 9.46 33.55
CA ASP A 118 -7.14 10.50 34.50
C ASP A 118 -6.01 10.86 35.48
N GLN A 119 -5.02 9.97 35.67
CA GLN A 119 -3.87 10.15 36.53
C GLN A 119 -2.58 10.56 35.81
N LYS A 120 -2.62 10.76 34.45
CA LYS A 120 -1.43 10.92 33.63
C LYS A 120 -0.43 11.96 34.11
N GLU A 121 -0.90 13.10 34.67
CA GLU A 121 -0.05 14.18 35.15
C GLU A 121 0.80 13.76 36.38
N SER A 122 0.40 12.71 37.08
CA SER A 122 1.11 12.19 38.28
C SER A 122 2.01 10.99 37.99
N LEU A 123 1.96 10.43 36.77
CA LEU A 123 2.66 9.18 36.46
C LEU A 123 4.13 9.36 36.03
N ASN A 124 4.63 10.61 35.90
CA ASN A 124 5.99 10.92 35.45
C ASN A 124 6.39 10.19 34.15
N LEU A 125 5.46 10.08 33.21
CA LEU A 125 5.67 9.42 31.90
C LEU A 125 6.64 10.24 31.03
N ASN A 126 7.47 9.55 30.25
CA ASN A 126 8.24 10.20 29.21
C ASN A 126 7.33 10.61 28.02
N PRO A 127 7.82 11.40 27.03
CA PRO A 127 7.00 11.85 25.91
C PRO A 127 6.37 10.71 25.08
N GLU A 128 7.09 9.62 24.87
CA GLU A 128 6.59 8.45 24.13
C GLU A 128 5.46 7.75 24.90
N GLN A 129 5.66 7.48 26.18
CA GLN A 129 4.66 6.87 27.06
C GLN A 129 3.40 7.74 27.17
N THR A 130 3.58 9.06 27.29
CA THR A 130 2.47 10.02 27.28
C THR A 130 1.68 9.93 25.98
N THR A 131 2.37 9.90 24.86
CA THR A 131 1.74 9.77 23.53
C THR A 131 1.00 8.44 23.39
N LEU A 132 1.58 7.33 23.85
CA LEU A 132 0.93 6.02 23.84
C LEU A 132 -0.39 6.05 24.64
N LEU A 133 -0.34 6.58 25.87
CA LEU A 133 -1.53 6.70 26.73
C LEU A 133 -2.62 7.57 26.07
N ASP A 134 -2.24 8.74 25.56
CA ASP A 134 -3.17 9.66 24.89
C ASP A 134 -3.82 9.01 23.65
N LYS A 135 -3.04 8.31 22.84
CA LYS A 135 -3.52 7.59 21.63
C LYS A 135 -4.42 6.43 22.00
N LYS A 136 -4.09 5.62 23.00
CA LYS A 136 -4.95 4.52 23.47
C LYS A 136 -6.29 5.06 23.99
N TYR A 137 -6.30 6.05 24.87
CA TYR A 137 -7.52 6.65 25.39
C TYR A 137 -8.40 7.24 24.27
N LYS A 138 -7.81 8.03 23.37
CA LYS A 138 -8.51 8.60 22.21
C LYS A 138 -9.06 7.51 21.27
N SER A 139 -8.29 6.48 21.01
CA SER A 139 -8.74 5.37 20.16
C SER A 139 -10.04 4.76 20.67
N PHE A 140 -10.13 4.47 21.96
CA PHE A 140 -11.34 3.90 22.56
C PHE A 140 -12.51 4.90 22.58
N SER A 141 -12.28 6.12 23.08
CA SER A 141 -13.33 7.12 23.25
C SER A 141 -13.96 7.55 21.93
N ARG A 142 -13.17 7.66 20.86
CA ARG A 142 -13.63 8.05 19.51
C ARG A 142 -14.30 6.92 18.74
N ASN A 143 -13.95 5.67 19.02
CA ASN A 143 -14.47 4.50 18.29
C ASN A 143 -15.59 3.76 19.03
N GLY A 144 -16.25 4.43 19.96
CA GLY A 144 -17.55 3.98 20.46
C GLY A 144 -17.55 3.29 21.81
N ALA A 145 -16.44 3.32 22.59
CA ALA A 145 -16.41 2.73 23.94
C ALA A 145 -17.55 3.25 24.85
N ASN A 146 -17.94 4.51 24.67
CA ASN A 146 -18.99 5.21 25.45
C ASN A 146 -20.40 5.07 24.83
N LEU A 147 -20.59 4.34 23.74
CA LEU A 147 -21.90 4.17 23.14
C LEU A 147 -22.83 3.28 23.96
N ALA A 148 -24.13 3.50 23.83
CA ALA A 148 -25.15 2.57 24.32
C ALA A 148 -25.10 1.24 23.53
N GLU A 149 -25.52 0.16 24.18
CA GLU A 149 -25.32 -1.20 23.64
C GLU A 149 -26.04 -1.45 22.30
N ASP A 150 -27.21 -0.86 22.07
CA ASP A 150 -27.91 -0.90 20.79
C ASP A 150 -27.10 -0.28 19.66
N LYS A 151 -26.42 0.85 19.90
CA LYS A 151 -25.53 1.52 18.95
C LYS A 151 -24.24 0.74 18.73
N LYS A 152 -23.70 0.10 19.76
CA LYS A 152 -22.52 -0.77 19.62
C LYS A 152 -22.82 -1.97 18.70
N GLY A 153 -24.01 -2.58 18.82
CA GLY A 153 -24.44 -3.64 17.92
C GLY A 153 -24.42 -3.20 16.45
N ARG A 154 -25.01 -2.05 16.16
CA ARG A 154 -25.01 -1.50 14.80
C ARG A 154 -23.62 -1.13 14.29
N LEU A 155 -22.76 -0.59 15.14
CA LEU A 155 -21.37 -0.27 14.79
C LEU A 155 -20.58 -1.51 14.38
N ARG A 156 -20.75 -2.64 15.11
CA ARG A 156 -20.15 -3.94 14.77
C ARG A 156 -20.55 -4.44 13.39
N GLU A 157 -21.85 -4.34 13.07
CA GLU A 157 -22.36 -4.72 11.75
C GLU A 157 -21.71 -3.89 10.63
N ILE A 158 -21.65 -2.56 10.83
CA ILE A 158 -21.06 -1.63 9.86
C ILE A 158 -19.57 -1.94 9.65
N ASP A 159 -18.80 -2.11 10.72
CA ASP A 159 -17.35 -2.36 10.64
C ASP A 159 -17.07 -3.71 9.95
N LYS A 160 -17.85 -4.73 10.23
CA LYS A 160 -17.78 -6.04 9.58
C LYS A 160 -18.07 -5.93 8.07
N GLU A 161 -19.13 -5.22 7.68
CA GLU A 161 -19.49 -5.05 6.27
C GLU A 161 -18.43 -4.21 5.53
N LEU A 162 -17.92 -3.13 6.14
CA LEU A 162 -16.86 -2.32 5.56
C LEU A 162 -15.57 -3.10 5.34
N SER A 163 -15.20 -4.01 6.22
CA SER A 163 -13.99 -4.83 6.08
C SER A 163 -14.06 -5.71 4.82
N THR A 164 -15.19 -6.38 4.60
CA THR A 164 -15.42 -7.23 3.42
C THR A 164 -15.50 -6.44 2.12
N LEU A 165 -16.28 -5.34 2.11
CA LEU A 165 -16.44 -4.50 0.91
C LEU A 165 -15.13 -3.84 0.47
N SER A 166 -14.26 -3.49 1.42
CA SER A 166 -12.96 -2.88 1.11
C SER A 166 -12.00 -3.87 0.44
N LEU A 167 -11.99 -5.14 0.85
CA LEU A 167 -11.24 -6.20 0.20
C LEU A 167 -11.79 -6.46 -1.20
N GLN A 168 -13.09 -6.68 -1.33
CA GLN A 168 -13.73 -6.95 -2.61
C GLN A 168 -13.48 -5.85 -3.64
N PHE A 169 -13.48 -4.58 -3.20
CA PHE A 169 -13.12 -3.46 -4.07
C PHE A 169 -11.74 -3.64 -4.69
N GLY A 170 -10.72 -3.97 -3.87
CA GLY A 170 -9.35 -4.16 -4.33
C GLY A 170 -9.18 -5.38 -5.24
N GLU A 171 -9.82 -6.49 -4.90
CA GLU A 171 -9.84 -7.74 -5.67
C GLU A 171 -10.45 -7.53 -7.05
N ASN A 172 -11.58 -6.84 -7.15
CA ASN A 172 -12.24 -6.51 -8.41
C ASN A 172 -11.34 -5.65 -9.32
N VAL A 173 -10.65 -4.64 -8.75
CA VAL A 173 -9.71 -3.81 -9.51
C VAL A 173 -8.52 -4.62 -10.03
N LEU A 174 -7.99 -5.54 -9.21
CA LEU A 174 -6.89 -6.42 -9.61
C LEU A 174 -7.34 -7.39 -10.71
N ALA A 175 -8.52 -8.01 -10.56
CA ALA A 175 -9.08 -8.91 -11.57
C ALA A 175 -9.28 -8.21 -12.92
N GLU A 176 -9.88 -7.02 -12.94
CA GLU A 176 -10.05 -6.19 -14.15
C GLU A 176 -8.71 -5.82 -14.79
N THR A 177 -7.69 -5.52 -13.97
CA THR A 177 -6.34 -5.24 -14.48
C THR A 177 -5.75 -6.45 -15.19
N ASN A 178 -5.88 -7.63 -14.57
CA ASN A 178 -5.33 -8.89 -15.09
C ASN A 178 -6.09 -9.45 -16.31
N ASN A 179 -7.38 -9.15 -16.42
CA ASN A 179 -8.23 -9.70 -17.50
C ASN A 179 -8.13 -8.92 -18.80
N PHE A 180 -7.57 -7.71 -18.79
CA PHE A 180 -7.43 -6.92 -20.01
C PHE A 180 -6.19 -7.27 -20.79
N GLU A 181 -6.37 -7.52 -22.08
CA GLU A 181 -5.30 -7.69 -23.06
C GLU A 181 -5.63 -6.91 -24.35
N LEU A 182 -4.72 -6.05 -24.76
CA LEU A 182 -4.72 -5.51 -26.11
C LEU A 182 -3.75 -6.36 -26.95
N HIS A 183 -4.28 -7.30 -27.71
CA HIS A 183 -3.50 -8.17 -28.60
C HIS A 183 -3.44 -7.56 -30.00
N LEU A 184 -2.22 -7.26 -30.46
CA LEU A 184 -1.92 -6.71 -31.77
C LEU A 184 -1.13 -7.73 -32.61
N THR A 185 -1.45 -7.81 -33.90
CA THR A 185 -0.77 -8.68 -34.87
C THR A 185 -0.28 -7.92 -36.11
N ASP A 186 -0.70 -6.66 -36.29
CA ASP A 186 -0.24 -5.77 -37.33
C ASP A 186 0.90 -4.89 -36.82
N GLU A 187 2.06 -4.96 -37.47
CA GLU A 187 3.25 -4.19 -37.12
C GLU A 187 3.01 -2.66 -37.24
N SER A 188 2.11 -2.24 -38.13
CA SER A 188 1.77 -0.82 -38.30
C SER A 188 1.13 -0.20 -37.06
N ASP A 189 0.48 -1.00 -36.22
CA ASP A 189 -0.11 -0.56 -34.95
C ASP A 189 0.92 -0.25 -33.86
N LEU A 190 2.18 -0.62 -34.09
CA LEU A 190 3.29 -0.36 -33.17
C LEU A 190 3.98 1.00 -33.38
N ALA A 191 3.56 1.73 -34.43
CA ALA A 191 4.17 3.00 -34.79
C ALA A 191 4.21 3.97 -33.59
N GLY A 192 5.37 4.59 -33.36
CA GLY A 192 5.64 5.50 -32.26
C GLY A 192 6.08 4.84 -30.96
N LEU A 193 5.78 3.56 -30.73
CA LEU A 193 6.12 2.86 -29.48
C LEU A 193 7.64 2.67 -29.32
N PRO A 194 8.16 2.82 -28.09
CA PRO A 194 9.57 2.53 -27.78
C PRO A 194 9.89 1.05 -28.01
N GLU A 195 11.11 0.78 -28.49
CA GLU A 195 11.58 -0.59 -28.80
C GLU A 195 11.46 -1.54 -27.59
N GLY A 196 11.84 -1.08 -26.39
CA GLY A 196 11.74 -1.90 -25.17
C GLY A 196 10.31 -2.26 -24.79
N THR A 197 9.35 -1.36 -25.07
CA THR A 197 7.91 -1.62 -24.87
C THR A 197 7.39 -2.67 -25.85
N ILE A 198 7.82 -2.59 -27.12
CA ILE A 198 7.48 -3.57 -28.16
C ILE A 198 8.06 -4.95 -27.81
N GLU A 199 9.33 -4.99 -27.38
CA GLU A 199 9.99 -6.24 -26.97
C GLU A 199 9.26 -6.90 -25.80
N ALA A 200 8.93 -6.14 -24.75
CA ALA A 200 8.20 -6.64 -23.59
C ALA A 200 6.81 -7.20 -23.99
N ALA A 201 6.09 -6.49 -24.85
CA ALA A 201 4.79 -6.95 -25.35
C ALA A 201 4.89 -8.24 -26.19
N ARG A 202 5.96 -8.39 -26.98
CA ARG A 202 6.24 -9.60 -27.75
C ARG A 202 6.57 -10.78 -26.84
N LEU A 203 7.38 -10.56 -25.81
CA LEU A 203 7.70 -11.61 -24.83
C LEU A 203 6.44 -12.09 -24.11
N LEU A 204 5.58 -11.19 -23.68
CA LEU A 204 4.31 -11.55 -23.05
C LEU A 204 3.39 -12.34 -24.00
N ALA A 205 3.33 -11.98 -25.29
CA ALA A 205 2.57 -12.75 -26.27
C ALA A 205 3.14 -14.17 -26.42
N LYS A 206 4.47 -14.30 -26.51
CA LYS A 206 5.18 -15.59 -26.57
C LYS A 206 4.91 -16.47 -25.34
N GLU A 207 4.98 -15.90 -24.13
CA GLU A 207 4.66 -16.61 -22.88
C GLU A 207 3.23 -17.14 -22.86
N LYS A 208 2.29 -16.41 -23.47
CA LYS A 208 0.89 -16.81 -23.63
C LYS A 208 0.61 -17.69 -24.84
N GLY A 209 1.64 -18.09 -25.58
CA GLY A 209 1.52 -18.94 -26.79
C GLY A 209 0.82 -18.24 -27.96
N LYS A 210 0.89 -16.90 -28.01
CA LYS A 210 0.30 -16.07 -29.08
C LYS A 210 1.39 -15.45 -29.94
N GLU A 211 1.09 -15.23 -31.20
CA GLU A 211 1.91 -14.43 -32.10
C GLU A 211 1.60 -12.94 -31.94
N GLY A 212 2.53 -12.05 -32.31
CA GLY A 212 2.36 -10.61 -32.23
C GLY A 212 2.72 -10.04 -30.84
N TRP A 213 1.92 -9.11 -30.34
CA TRP A 213 2.22 -8.30 -29.17
C TRP A 213 1.00 -8.19 -28.24
N ILE A 214 1.21 -8.31 -26.94
CA ILE A 214 0.16 -8.12 -25.93
C ILE A 214 0.55 -6.97 -25.01
N PHE A 215 -0.33 -5.97 -24.94
CA PHE A 215 -0.24 -4.86 -24.00
C PHE A 215 -1.30 -5.03 -22.90
N THR A 216 -0.92 -4.69 -21.66
CA THR A 216 -1.76 -4.83 -20.45
C THR A 216 -2.04 -3.47 -19.81
N LEU A 217 -2.82 -3.48 -18.71
CA LEU A 217 -3.05 -2.29 -17.91
C LEU A 217 -2.03 -2.10 -16.78
N ASP A 218 -0.97 -2.89 -16.73
CA ASP A 218 0.17 -2.63 -15.87
C ASP A 218 0.90 -1.36 -16.29
N TYR A 219 1.37 -0.58 -15.31
CA TYR A 219 1.98 0.72 -15.57
C TYR A 219 3.10 0.68 -16.63
N PRO A 220 4.07 -0.27 -16.57
CA PRO A 220 5.14 -0.33 -17.58
C PRO A 220 4.67 -0.67 -19.01
N SER A 221 3.46 -1.22 -19.17
CA SER A 221 2.83 -1.47 -20.46
C SER A 221 1.91 -0.32 -20.88
N TYR A 222 1.03 0.13 -19.97
CA TYR A 222 0.03 1.14 -20.21
C TYR A 222 0.62 2.54 -20.47
N VAL A 223 1.52 3.01 -19.60
CA VAL A 223 2.04 4.39 -19.67
C VAL A 223 2.80 4.64 -20.99
N PRO A 224 3.78 3.81 -21.39
CA PRO A 224 4.44 4.00 -22.67
C PRO A 224 3.46 3.92 -23.86
N PHE A 225 2.45 3.06 -23.79
CA PHE A 225 1.47 2.92 -24.86
C PHE A 225 0.69 4.22 -25.09
N VAL A 226 0.10 4.80 -24.03
CA VAL A 226 -0.70 6.04 -24.16
C VAL A 226 0.16 7.28 -24.42
N THR A 227 1.46 7.21 -24.12
CA THR A 227 2.40 8.32 -24.33
C THR A 227 2.97 8.34 -25.74
N TYR A 228 3.24 7.17 -26.32
CA TYR A 228 4.04 7.09 -27.55
C TYR A 228 3.31 6.49 -28.77
N ALA A 229 2.30 5.62 -28.58
CA ALA A 229 1.62 5.00 -29.72
C ALA A 229 0.97 6.04 -30.66
N ASP A 230 1.32 6.02 -31.95
CA ASP A 230 0.75 6.96 -32.90
C ASP A 230 -0.74 6.68 -33.20
N ASN A 231 -1.19 5.42 -33.08
CA ASN A 231 -2.59 5.04 -33.32
C ASN A 231 -3.52 5.56 -32.20
N ARG A 232 -4.25 6.65 -32.49
CA ARG A 232 -5.16 7.32 -31.53
C ARG A 232 -6.27 6.41 -31.03
N GLU A 233 -6.85 5.54 -31.89
CA GLU A 233 -7.94 4.65 -31.48
C GLU A 233 -7.45 3.57 -30.52
N LEU A 234 -6.21 3.10 -30.65
CA LEU A 234 -5.61 2.16 -29.71
C LEU A 234 -5.28 2.86 -28.38
N ARG A 235 -4.77 4.11 -28.39
CA ARG A 235 -4.61 4.90 -27.15
C ARG A 235 -5.95 5.07 -26.43
N LYS A 236 -7.03 5.39 -27.18
CA LYS A 236 -8.39 5.49 -26.63
C LYS A 236 -8.84 4.18 -25.99
N LYS A 237 -8.65 3.06 -26.66
CA LYS A 237 -9.01 1.73 -26.14
C LYS A 237 -8.30 1.44 -24.82
N MET A 238 -6.99 1.68 -24.76
CA MET A 238 -6.19 1.52 -23.54
C MET A 238 -6.64 2.46 -22.42
N ALA A 239 -6.85 3.75 -22.72
CA ALA A 239 -7.22 4.75 -21.72
C ALA A 239 -8.61 4.51 -21.13
N ILE A 240 -9.58 4.08 -21.95
CA ILE A 240 -10.93 3.72 -21.48
C ILE A 240 -10.84 2.48 -20.59
N ALA A 241 -10.14 1.43 -21.02
CA ALA A 241 -9.98 0.21 -20.23
C ALA A 241 -9.31 0.49 -18.89
N PHE A 242 -8.25 1.29 -18.88
CA PHE A 242 -7.57 1.68 -17.66
C PHE A 242 -8.46 2.49 -16.69
N GLY A 243 -9.22 3.44 -17.24
CA GLY A 243 -10.10 4.31 -16.45
C GLY A 243 -11.39 3.66 -15.96
N ALA A 244 -11.79 2.54 -16.57
CA ALA A 244 -13.01 1.80 -16.27
C ALA A 244 -12.78 0.55 -15.41
N LYS A 245 -11.58 0.35 -14.87
CA LYS A 245 -11.29 -0.78 -13.98
C LYS A 245 -12.23 -0.79 -12.76
N GLY A 246 -12.92 -1.91 -12.55
CA GLY A 246 -13.92 -2.03 -11.52
C GLY A 246 -15.22 -1.24 -11.78
N PHE A 247 -15.43 -0.77 -13.01
CA PHE A 247 -16.63 -0.05 -13.42
C PHE A 247 -17.10 -0.50 -14.82
N GLN A 248 -17.26 -1.79 -14.98
CA GLN A 248 -17.75 -2.42 -16.20
C GLN A 248 -18.97 -3.29 -15.90
N ASN A 249 -19.75 -3.64 -16.92
CA ASN A 249 -20.93 -4.49 -16.74
C ASN A 249 -20.53 -5.99 -16.67
N ASN A 250 -19.82 -6.35 -15.60
CA ASN A 250 -19.35 -7.70 -15.31
C ASN A 250 -19.34 -7.96 -13.80
N GLU A 251 -18.89 -9.15 -13.36
CA GLU A 251 -18.81 -9.55 -11.96
C GLU A 251 -17.83 -8.72 -11.10
N PHE A 252 -16.92 -7.95 -11.71
CA PHE A 252 -15.93 -7.12 -11.00
C PHE A 252 -16.37 -5.67 -10.84
N ASN A 253 -17.64 -5.36 -11.11
CA ASN A 253 -18.16 -4.00 -10.98
C ASN A 253 -18.24 -3.56 -9.50
N ASN A 254 -17.59 -2.44 -9.19
CA ASN A 254 -17.51 -1.87 -7.84
C ASN A 254 -18.55 -0.76 -7.58
N GLU A 255 -19.47 -0.48 -8.49
CA GLU A 255 -20.43 0.63 -8.33
C GLU A 255 -21.26 0.50 -7.05
N GLU A 256 -21.85 -0.69 -6.81
CA GLU A 256 -22.59 -0.94 -5.57
C GLU A 256 -21.70 -0.92 -4.33
N ASN A 257 -20.46 -1.45 -4.42
CA ASN A 257 -19.50 -1.43 -3.32
C ASN A 257 -19.16 0.00 -2.91
N VAL A 258 -18.90 0.88 -3.87
CA VAL A 258 -18.58 2.30 -3.61
C VAL A 258 -19.74 2.99 -2.90
N LEU A 259 -20.98 2.80 -3.39
CA LEU A 259 -22.18 3.39 -2.79
C LEU A 259 -22.42 2.89 -1.36
N LYS A 260 -22.26 1.58 -1.12
CA LYS A 260 -22.37 0.97 0.21
C LYS A 260 -21.29 1.48 1.16
N ILE A 261 -20.03 1.48 0.74
CA ILE A 261 -18.91 1.97 1.55
C ILE A 261 -19.14 3.43 1.95
N ALA A 262 -19.54 4.30 1.01
CA ALA A 262 -19.80 5.69 1.30
C ALA A 262 -20.94 5.86 2.31
N LYS A 263 -22.04 5.12 2.14
CA LYS A 263 -23.20 5.16 3.04
C LYS A 263 -22.85 4.63 4.44
N LEU A 264 -22.17 3.51 4.53
CA LEU A 264 -21.75 2.92 5.81
C LEU A 264 -20.76 3.80 6.56
N ARG A 265 -19.79 4.40 5.86
CA ARG A 265 -18.87 5.38 6.46
C ARG A 265 -19.58 6.61 7.01
N PHE A 266 -20.61 7.10 6.32
CA PHE A 266 -21.42 8.21 6.80
C PHE A 266 -22.22 7.80 8.05
N GLU A 267 -22.91 6.65 8.00
CA GLU A 267 -23.67 6.12 9.13
C GLU A 267 -22.77 5.87 10.36
N ARG A 268 -21.59 5.25 10.15
CA ARG A 268 -20.59 5.05 11.20
C ARG A 268 -20.20 6.36 11.89
N ALA A 269 -19.86 7.37 11.09
CA ALA A 269 -19.48 8.68 11.63
C ALA A 269 -20.60 9.30 12.47
N ASN A 270 -21.84 9.22 12.01
CA ASN A 270 -23.00 9.75 12.74
C ASN A 270 -23.27 8.99 14.04
N LEU A 271 -23.12 7.65 14.06
CA LEU A 271 -23.21 6.85 15.28
C LEU A 271 -22.17 7.29 16.33
N LEU A 272 -20.97 7.63 15.87
CA LEU A 272 -19.86 8.10 16.71
C LEU A 272 -19.98 9.61 17.09
N GLY A 273 -21.02 10.30 16.62
CA GLY A 273 -21.27 11.71 16.95
C GLY A 273 -20.60 12.73 16.02
N TYR A 274 -20.05 12.28 14.89
CA TYR A 274 -19.43 13.15 13.90
C TYR A 274 -20.39 13.51 12.75
N LYS A 275 -20.27 14.71 12.21
CA LYS A 275 -21.11 15.19 11.11
C LYS A 275 -20.94 14.38 9.83
N THR A 276 -19.71 13.99 9.49
CA THR A 276 -19.37 13.15 8.35
C THR A 276 -18.14 12.30 8.64
N HIS A 277 -17.87 11.29 7.79
CA HIS A 277 -16.66 10.49 7.85
C HIS A 277 -15.37 11.34 7.76
N ALA A 278 -15.37 12.40 6.96
CA ALA A 278 -14.22 13.31 6.86
C ALA A 278 -13.94 14.03 8.20
N HIS A 279 -14.96 14.46 8.94
CA HIS A 279 -14.77 15.05 10.27
C HIS A 279 -14.19 14.05 11.27
N PHE A 280 -14.65 12.80 11.22
CA PHE A 280 -14.09 11.72 12.06
C PHE A 280 -12.61 11.47 11.75
N VAL A 281 -12.26 11.33 10.47
CA VAL A 281 -10.87 10.99 10.08
C VAL A 281 -9.92 12.16 10.33
N LEU A 282 -10.30 13.38 9.92
CA LEU A 282 -9.41 14.53 9.94
C LEU A 282 -9.10 15.05 11.35
N GLU A 283 -9.94 14.77 12.33
CA GLU A 283 -9.67 15.13 13.74
C GLU A 283 -8.31 14.65 14.24
N GLU A 284 -7.86 13.47 13.80
CA GLU A 284 -6.55 12.89 14.16
C GLU A 284 -5.52 12.99 13.02
N ARG A 285 -5.70 13.93 12.09
CA ARG A 285 -4.78 14.21 11.00
C ARG A 285 -4.23 15.63 11.11
N MET A 286 -3.11 15.91 10.45
CA MET A 286 -2.47 17.24 10.44
C MET A 286 -3.41 18.34 9.94
N ALA A 287 -4.34 18.03 9.03
CA ALA A 287 -5.32 19.00 8.52
C ALA A 287 -6.43 19.34 9.52
N GLU A 288 -6.70 18.49 10.53
CA GLU A 288 -7.65 18.65 11.64
C GLU A 288 -9.12 18.77 11.24
N SER A 289 -9.47 19.38 10.11
CA SER A 289 -10.87 19.57 9.71
C SER A 289 -11.07 19.62 8.18
N PRO A 290 -12.26 19.25 7.67
CA PRO A 290 -12.60 19.41 6.26
C PRO A 290 -12.50 20.87 5.79
N GLU A 291 -12.83 21.83 6.64
CA GLU A 291 -12.79 23.26 6.33
C GLU A 291 -11.36 23.73 6.03
N LYS A 292 -10.36 23.28 6.79
CA LYS A 292 -8.94 23.54 6.52
C LYS A 292 -8.52 22.94 5.17
N VAL A 293 -8.94 21.70 4.89
CA VAL A 293 -8.67 21.04 3.62
C VAL A 293 -9.26 21.83 2.45
N PHE A 294 -10.54 22.21 2.54
CA PHE A 294 -11.19 23.01 1.48
C PHE A 294 -10.56 24.39 1.29
N THR A 295 -10.19 25.07 2.36
CA THR A 295 -9.51 26.37 2.28
C THR A 295 -8.19 26.23 1.52
N PHE A 296 -7.37 25.26 1.89
CA PHE A 296 -6.09 24.97 1.23
C PHE A 296 -6.27 24.60 -0.25
N LEU A 297 -7.18 23.67 -0.56
CA LEU A 297 -7.42 23.22 -1.92
C LEU A 297 -8.01 24.31 -2.82
N ASN A 298 -8.92 25.15 -2.29
CA ASN A 298 -9.50 26.26 -3.05
C ASN A 298 -8.49 27.36 -3.34
N ASP A 299 -7.60 27.68 -2.40
CA ASP A 299 -6.49 28.62 -2.63
C ASP A 299 -5.53 28.10 -3.71
N LEU A 300 -5.16 26.82 -3.61
CA LEU A 300 -4.31 26.16 -4.62
C LEU A 300 -5.01 26.15 -6.00
N LEU A 301 -6.30 25.77 -6.05
CA LEU A 301 -7.08 25.74 -7.29
C LEU A 301 -7.16 27.11 -7.95
N ALA A 302 -7.40 28.17 -7.16
CA ALA A 302 -7.48 29.54 -7.68
C ALA A 302 -6.19 29.99 -8.37
N LYS A 303 -5.04 29.51 -7.90
CA LYS A 303 -3.71 29.81 -8.47
C LYS A 303 -3.37 28.87 -9.64
N ALA A 304 -3.64 27.58 -9.53
CA ALA A 304 -3.25 26.58 -10.52
C ALA A 304 -4.15 26.56 -11.76
N LYS A 305 -5.47 26.77 -11.60
CA LYS A 305 -6.43 26.67 -12.70
C LYS A 305 -6.16 27.60 -13.89
N PRO A 306 -5.81 28.89 -13.71
CA PRO A 306 -5.46 29.75 -14.84
C PRO A 306 -4.23 29.28 -15.62
N ALA A 307 -3.20 28.78 -14.93
CA ALA A 307 -2.00 28.22 -15.57
C ALA A 307 -2.34 26.96 -16.37
N ALA A 308 -3.09 26.02 -15.77
CA ALA A 308 -3.53 24.80 -16.43
C ALA A 308 -4.39 25.07 -17.65
N GLN A 309 -5.28 26.09 -17.61
CA GLN A 309 -6.08 26.49 -18.76
C GLN A 309 -5.21 27.02 -19.91
N LYS A 310 -4.18 27.80 -19.61
CA LYS A 310 -3.22 28.29 -20.60
C LYS A 310 -2.43 27.15 -21.23
N GLU A 311 -1.86 26.27 -20.42
CA GLU A 311 -1.11 25.09 -20.88
C GLU A 311 -1.98 24.16 -21.73
N PHE A 312 -3.22 23.93 -21.32
CA PHE A 312 -4.17 23.13 -22.09
C PHE A 312 -4.52 23.75 -23.45
N ALA A 313 -4.66 25.09 -23.50
CA ALA A 313 -4.90 25.81 -24.77
C ALA A 313 -3.68 25.72 -25.71
N GLU A 314 -2.45 25.85 -25.18
CA GLU A 314 -1.21 25.67 -25.92
C GLU A 314 -1.10 24.25 -26.49
N LEU A 315 -1.40 23.23 -25.65
CA LEU A 315 -1.41 21.83 -26.07
C LEU A 315 -2.45 21.54 -27.15
N THR A 316 -3.65 22.12 -27.04
CA THR A 316 -4.72 21.97 -28.03
C THR A 316 -4.31 22.61 -29.37
N ALA A 317 -3.71 23.80 -29.33
CA ALA A 317 -3.21 24.46 -30.54
C ALA A 317 -2.13 23.63 -31.24
N PHE A 318 -1.20 23.08 -30.45
CA PHE A 318 -0.16 22.16 -30.94
C PHE A 318 -0.74 20.89 -31.61
N ALA A 319 -1.70 20.24 -30.96
CA ALA A 319 -2.35 19.04 -31.51
C ALA A 319 -3.12 19.32 -32.79
N LYS A 320 -3.75 20.52 -32.89
CA LYS A 320 -4.41 20.97 -34.12
C LYS A 320 -3.42 21.22 -35.26
N GLU A 321 -2.28 21.83 -34.96
CA GLU A 321 -1.24 22.06 -35.96
C GLU A 321 -0.61 20.76 -36.46
N LEU A 322 -0.32 19.82 -35.53
CA LEU A 322 0.37 18.57 -35.86
C LEU A 322 -0.54 17.58 -36.60
N ASP A 323 -1.74 17.33 -36.10
CA ASP A 323 -2.61 16.21 -36.57
C ASP A 323 -4.05 16.64 -36.85
N GLY A 324 -4.37 17.94 -36.87
CA GLY A 324 -5.70 18.45 -37.14
C GLY A 324 -6.73 18.17 -36.01
N ILE A 325 -6.28 17.83 -34.81
CA ILE A 325 -7.17 17.55 -33.67
C ILE A 325 -7.67 18.86 -33.06
N GLU A 326 -8.96 19.11 -33.18
CA GLU A 326 -9.57 20.34 -32.67
C GLU A 326 -9.92 20.28 -31.17
N GLN A 327 -10.18 19.08 -30.67
CA GLN A 327 -10.53 18.84 -29.26
C GLN A 327 -9.72 17.70 -28.71
N LEU A 328 -8.94 17.96 -27.66
CA LEU A 328 -8.22 16.95 -26.93
C LEU A 328 -9.16 16.16 -26.01
N GLU A 329 -9.01 14.86 -26.05
CA GLU A 329 -9.65 13.90 -25.16
C GLU A 329 -8.64 13.37 -24.14
N LYS A 330 -9.14 12.65 -23.13
CA LYS A 330 -8.28 12.11 -22.06
C LYS A 330 -7.11 11.27 -22.56
N TRP A 331 -7.30 10.53 -23.66
CA TRP A 331 -6.28 9.67 -24.28
C TRP A 331 -5.28 10.41 -25.17
N ASP A 332 -5.45 11.72 -25.33
CA ASP A 332 -4.56 12.55 -26.15
C ASP A 332 -3.51 13.30 -25.30
N GLY A 333 -3.84 13.57 -24.01
CA GLY A 333 -3.03 14.42 -23.16
C GLY A 333 -1.57 13.99 -23.03
N ALA A 334 -1.31 12.73 -22.70
CA ALA A 334 0.04 12.21 -22.55
C ALA A 334 0.84 12.26 -23.86
N TYR A 335 0.21 11.83 -24.97
CA TYR A 335 0.83 11.78 -26.29
C TYR A 335 1.26 13.18 -26.78
N TYR A 336 0.33 14.14 -26.79
CA TYR A 336 0.68 15.49 -27.27
C TYR A 336 1.60 16.24 -26.31
N SER A 337 1.49 16.01 -25.02
CA SER A 337 2.44 16.59 -24.04
C SER A 337 3.87 16.10 -24.30
N GLU A 338 4.04 14.82 -24.59
CA GLU A 338 5.36 14.28 -24.91
C GLU A 338 5.90 14.85 -26.23
N LYS A 339 5.07 14.90 -27.30
CA LYS A 339 5.46 15.50 -28.59
C LYS A 339 5.81 16.98 -28.45
N LEU A 340 5.04 17.75 -27.69
CA LEU A 340 5.32 19.17 -27.43
C LEU A 340 6.63 19.36 -26.62
N LYS A 341 6.86 18.52 -25.60
CA LYS A 341 8.10 18.49 -24.82
C LYS A 341 9.32 18.23 -25.73
N GLN A 342 9.22 17.25 -26.62
CA GLN A 342 10.27 16.94 -27.58
C GLN A 342 10.54 18.12 -28.52
N GLN A 343 9.48 18.79 -29.00
CA GLN A 343 9.64 19.96 -29.87
C GLN A 343 10.29 21.17 -29.15
N LEU A 344 9.84 21.46 -27.91
CA LEU A 344 10.30 22.64 -27.17
C LEU A 344 11.70 22.46 -26.58
N PHE A 345 12.02 21.27 -26.10
CA PHE A 345 13.21 21.02 -25.28
C PHE A 345 14.19 20.02 -25.90
N ASN A 346 13.86 19.42 -27.05
CA ASN A 346 14.61 18.31 -27.65
C ASN A 346 14.93 17.18 -26.64
N LEU A 347 14.01 16.99 -25.67
CA LEU A 347 14.10 16.01 -24.60
C LEU A 347 13.13 14.88 -24.86
N ASP A 348 13.66 13.67 -24.88
CA ASP A 348 12.93 12.42 -24.97
C ASP A 348 13.31 11.57 -23.74
N ASP A 349 12.34 11.17 -22.94
CA ASP A 349 12.57 10.40 -21.71
C ASP A 349 13.19 9.02 -22.01
N GLU A 350 12.96 8.47 -23.18
CA GLU A 350 13.60 7.22 -23.60
C GLU A 350 15.14 7.36 -23.70
N LYS A 351 15.65 8.55 -24.02
CA LYS A 351 17.11 8.82 -24.05
C LYS A 351 17.73 8.85 -22.65
N LEU A 352 16.91 9.00 -21.61
CA LEU A 352 17.37 9.02 -20.21
C LEU A 352 17.45 7.60 -19.63
N LYS A 353 16.63 6.67 -20.07
CA LYS A 353 16.57 5.29 -19.55
C LYS A 353 17.91 4.56 -19.47
N PRO A 354 18.82 4.64 -20.46
CA PRO A 354 20.12 3.99 -20.36
C PRO A 354 20.99 4.40 -19.19
N TYR A 355 20.73 5.58 -18.61
CA TYR A 355 21.42 6.07 -17.42
C TYR A 355 20.82 5.56 -16.12
N PHE A 356 19.62 4.96 -16.16
CA PHE A 356 18.83 4.55 -15.00
C PHE A 356 18.59 3.05 -14.97
N GLN A 357 19.66 2.26 -15.08
CA GLN A 357 19.60 0.83 -14.81
C GLN A 357 19.22 0.60 -13.34
N LEU A 358 18.23 -0.27 -13.06
CA LEU A 358 17.66 -0.47 -11.71
C LEU A 358 18.74 -0.71 -10.65
N GLU A 359 19.69 -1.59 -10.92
CA GLU A 359 20.76 -1.93 -9.97
C GLU A 359 21.62 -0.71 -9.64
N LYS A 360 21.89 0.16 -10.64
CA LYS A 360 22.65 1.39 -10.45
C LYS A 360 21.88 2.47 -9.70
N VAL A 361 20.58 2.55 -9.92
CA VAL A 361 19.71 3.47 -9.18
C VAL A 361 19.62 3.04 -7.71
N LEU A 362 19.51 1.75 -7.46
CA LEU A 362 19.49 1.18 -6.11
C LEU A 362 20.81 1.39 -5.38
N GLU A 363 21.95 1.13 -6.04
CA GLU A 363 23.28 1.44 -5.54
C GLU A 363 23.43 2.94 -5.19
N GLY A 364 22.85 3.81 -6.04
CA GLY A 364 22.79 5.24 -5.79
C GLY A 364 21.99 5.60 -4.54
N ALA A 365 20.82 4.98 -4.34
CA ALA A 365 19.99 5.16 -3.14
C ALA A 365 20.73 4.69 -1.88
N PHE A 366 21.39 3.54 -1.92
CA PHE A 366 22.21 3.03 -0.82
C PHE A 366 23.42 3.94 -0.52
N THR A 367 24.04 4.49 -1.55
CA THR A 367 25.15 5.48 -1.39
C THR A 367 24.66 6.73 -0.67
N VAL A 368 23.46 7.23 -0.99
CA VAL A 368 22.87 8.39 -0.32
C VAL A 368 22.58 8.06 1.15
N ALA A 369 21.97 6.90 1.43
CA ALA A 369 21.71 6.45 2.79
C ALA A 369 23.00 6.27 3.61
N ASN A 370 24.06 5.74 3.00
CA ASN A 370 25.37 5.62 3.64
C ASN A 370 25.94 6.99 4.01
N LYS A 371 25.93 7.95 3.09
CA LYS A 371 26.45 9.31 3.34
C LYS A 371 25.67 10.09 4.40
N LEU A 372 24.36 9.89 4.47
CA LEU A 372 23.49 10.60 5.40
C LEU A 372 23.42 9.95 6.78
N PHE A 373 23.42 8.61 6.85
CA PHE A 373 23.09 7.85 8.05
C PHE A 373 24.13 6.77 8.40
N GLY A 374 25.19 6.61 7.63
CA GLY A 374 26.21 5.58 7.87
C GLY A 374 25.76 4.15 7.53
N LEU A 375 24.59 3.98 6.88
CA LEU A 375 24.02 2.65 6.63
C LEU A 375 24.76 1.92 5.51
N THR A 376 24.92 0.60 5.70
CA THR A 376 25.38 -0.34 4.68
C THR A 376 24.30 -1.37 4.35
N PHE A 377 24.16 -1.70 3.07
CA PHE A 377 23.17 -2.65 2.55
C PHE A 377 23.93 -3.81 1.92
N THR A 378 23.79 -4.99 2.50
CA THR A 378 24.44 -6.22 2.00
C THR A 378 23.39 -7.21 1.57
N GLU A 379 23.39 -7.58 0.29
CA GLU A 379 22.49 -8.63 -0.22
C GLU A 379 22.79 -9.97 0.49
N VAL A 380 21.74 -10.66 0.91
CA VAL A 380 21.81 -11.93 1.62
C VAL A 380 20.91 -12.97 0.97
N PHE A 381 21.37 -14.23 0.96
CA PHE A 381 20.71 -15.35 0.29
C PHE A 381 20.23 -16.43 1.27
N ASP A 382 20.48 -16.25 2.55
CA ASP A 382 20.14 -17.17 3.65
C ASP A 382 18.92 -16.70 4.47
N ILE A 383 18.24 -15.66 3.99
CA ILE A 383 16.94 -15.21 4.49
C ILE A 383 15.87 -15.55 3.43
N ASP A 384 14.82 -16.20 3.89
CA ASP A 384 13.73 -16.64 3.04
C ASP A 384 12.96 -15.46 2.43
N LYS A 385 12.44 -15.63 1.22
CA LYS A 385 11.71 -14.58 0.48
C LYS A 385 10.45 -15.17 -0.15
N TYR A 386 9.44 -14.31 -0.28
CA TYR A 386 8.11 -14.73 -0.74
C TYR A 386 7.96 -14.87 -2.25
N HIS A 387 8.93 -14.37 -3.03
CA HIS A 387 8.98 -14.50 -4.49
C HIS A 387 10.42 -14.49 -4.98
N GLU A 388 10.73 -15.18 -6.07
CA GLU A 388 12.10 -15.29 -6.60
C GLU A 388 12.71 -13.94 -7.02
N GLU A 389 11.90 -13.02 -7.52
CA GLU A 389 12.33 -11.67 -7.94
C GLU A 389 12.59 -10.72 -6.75
N VAL A 390 12.25 -11.07 -5.52
CA VAL A 390 12.52 -10.24 -4.34
C VAL A 390 13.98 -10.34 -3.97
N ILE A 391 14.60 -9.20 -3.70
CA ILE A 391 15.98 -9.11 -3.21
C ILE A 391 15.94 -8.77 -1.72
N THR A 392 16.78 -9.46 -0.92
CA THR A 392 16.81 -9.26 0.52
C THR A 392 18.17 -8.72 0.95
N TYR A 393 18.15 -7.70 1.80
CA TYR A 393 19.36 -7.04 2.32
C TYR A 393 19.38 -7.06 3.85
N GLU A 394 20.55 -7.34 4.44
CA GLU A 394 20.86 -6.88 5.80
C GLU A 394 21.30 -5.42 5.75
N VAL A 395 20.68 -4.60 6.60
CA VAL A 395 21.02 -3.19 6.76
C VAL A 395 21.72 -3.02 8.09
N ARG A 396 22.94 -2.47 8.06
CA ARG A 396 23.79 -2.28 9.25
C ARG A 396 24.27 -0.83 9.35
N ASP A 397 24.50 -0.38 10.58
CA ASP A 397 25.10 0.93 10.86
C ASP A 397 26.64 0.93 10.75
N ALA A 398 27.26 2.04 11.14
CA ALA A 398 28.71 2.22 11.11
C ALA A 398 29.45 1.32 12.12
N GLU A 399 28.81 0.93 13.19
CA GLU A 399 29.29 0.03 14.24
C GLU A 399 29.09 -1.45 13.88
N ASN A 400 28.48 -1.71 12.70
CA ASN A 400 28.14 -3.03 12.18
C ASN A 400 26.99 -3.72 12.96
N ASP A 401 26.18 -2.93 13.69
CA ASP A 401 24.98 -3.45 14.33
C ASP A 401 23.83 -3.58 13.33
N LEU A 402 22.96 -4.57 13.53
CA LEU A 402 21.81 -4.77 12.66
C LEU A 402 20.79 -3.65 12.86
N VAL A 403 20.47 -2.93 11.80
CA VAL A 403 19.45 -1.88 11.77
C VAL A 403 18.11 -2.43 11.28
N SER A 404 18.11 -3.23 10.21
CA SER A 404 16.91 -3.77 9.60
C SER A 404 17.18 -4.93 8.65
N ILE A 405 16.15 -5.72 8.36
CA ILE A 405 16.08 -6.52 7.14
C ILE A 405 15.24 -5.77 6.12
N PHE A 406 15.74 -5.64 4.90
CA PHE A 406 15.08 -4.92 3.83
C PHE A 406 14.77 -5.84 2.65
N TYR A 407 13.49 -5.92 2.28
CA TYR A 407 12.99 -6.64 1.11
C TYR A 407 12.69 -5.65 -0.01
N ALA A 408 13.26 -5.86 -1.18
CA ALA A 408 13.10 -5.02 -2.37
C ALA A 408 12.36 -5.81 -3.46
N ASP A 409 11.13 -5.43 -3.73
CA ASP A 409 10.20 -6.11 -4.65
C ASP A 409 9.76 -5.14 -5.76
N PHE A 410 10.46 -5.18 -6.90
CA PHE A 410 10.38 -4.10 -7.88
C PHE A 410 9.49 -4.38 -9.11
N PHE A 411 9.12 -5.62 -9.40
CA PHE A 411 8.50 -5.95 -10.68
C PHE A 411 7.02 -6.32 -10.57
N PRO A 412 6.20 -5.96 -11.59
CA PRO A 412 4.80 -6.35 -11.65
C PRO A 412 4.64 -7.85 -11.89
N ARG A 413 3.57 -8.43 -11.34
CA ARG A 413 3.14 -9.81 -11.57
C ARG A 413 1.65 -9.98 -11.27
N LYS A 414 1.05 -11.06 -11.72
CA LYS A 414 -0.40 -11.31 -11.66
C LYS A 414 -0.99 -11.17 -10.25
N GLY A 415 -0.29 -11.64 -9.23
CA GLY A 415 -0.73 -11.60 -7.82
C GLY A 415 -0.39 -10.29 -7.09
N LYS A 416 0.09 -9.26 -7.78
CA LYS A 416 0.59 -8.03 -7.17
C LYS A 416 -0.29 -6.84 -7.53
N ARG A 417 -0.66 -6.05 -6.52
CA ARG A 417 -1.40 -4.80 -6.71
C ARG A 417 -0.55 -3.78 -7.47
N ASN A 418 -1.20 -2.97 -8.29
CA ASN A 418 -0.55 -1.84 -8.96
C ASN A 418 -0.17 -0.73 -7.98
N GLY A 419 0.83 0.07 -8.37
CA GLY A 419 1.36 1.18 -7.59
C GLY A 419 2.69 0.86 -6.95
N ALA A 420 3.08 1.66 -5.96
CA ALA A 420 4.25 1.43 -5.14
C ALA A 420 3.90 1.73 -3.68
N TRP A 421 4.54 1.06 -2.75
CA TRP A 421 4.35 1.28 -1.33
C TRP A 421 5.50 0.73 -0.49
N MET A 422 5.68 1.32 0.69
CA MET A 422 6.46 0.75 1.77
C MET A 422 5.55 0.01 2.74
N THR A 423 5.99 -1.11 3.27
CA THR A 423 5.32 -1.86 4.33
C THR A 423 6.33 -2.55 5.25
N SER A 424 5.86 -3.17 6.33
CA SER A 424 6.69 -3.94 7.25
C SER A 424 6.11 -5.32 7.52
N PHE A 425 6.96 -6.34 7.59
CA PHE A 425 6.63 -7.65 8.13
C PHE A 425 6.80 -7.70 9.65
N LYS A 426 7.63 -6.81 10.19
CA LYS A 426 7.88 -6.63 11.62
C LYS A 426 8.24 -5.17 11.87
N SER A 427 7.59 -4.54 12.85
CA SER A 427 7.93 -3.19 13.30
C SER A 427 9.09 -3.23 14.33
N GLN A 428 9.78 -2.11 14.51
CA GLN A 428 10.73 -1.94 15.61
C GLN A 428 9.96 -1.75 16.93
N TYR A 429 10.45 -2.37 18.00
CA TYR A 429 10.00 -2.13 19.37
C TYR A 429 11.06 -2.54 20.39
N ILE A 430 10.98 -2.03 21.61
CA ILE A 430 11.82 -2.46 22.73
C ILE A 430 10.95 -3.26 23.69
N LYS A 431 11.35 -4.50 23.98
CA LYS A 431 10.69 -5.37 24.95
C LYS A 431 11.73 -6.01 25.85
N ASP A 432 11.54 -5.92 27.16
CA ASP A 432 12.44 -6.49 28.17
C ASP A 432 13.92 -6.08 27.99
N GLY A 433 14.15 -4.85 27.48
CA GLY A 433 15.47 -4.30 27.20
C GLY A 433 16.10 -4.77 25.88
N ALA A 434 15.45 -5.64 25.13
CA ALA A 434 15.87 -6.05 23.79
C ALA A 434 15.25 -5.13 22.73
N ASN A 435 16.08 -4.59 21.85
CA ASN A 435 15.66 -3.77 20.69
C ASN A 435 15.41 -4.69 19.50
N GLU A 436 14.13 -4.98 19.23
CA GLU A 436 13.69 -5.80 18.12
C GLU A 436 13.75 -4.98 16.82
N ARG A 437 14.58 -5.42 15.88
CA ARG A 437 14.80 -4.66 14.64
C ARG A 437 13.75 -4.96 13.58
N PRO A 438 13.36 -3.93 12.79
CA PRO A 438 12.26 -4.03 11.84
C PRO A 438 12.63 -4.82 10.59
N HIS A 439 11.60 -5.41 9.94
CA HIS A 439 11.69 -6.01 8.62
C HIS A 439 10.84 -5.19 7.65
N ILE A 440 11.50 -4.43 6.80
CA ILE A 440 10.87 -3.44 5.91
C ILE A 440 10.82 -3.98 4.48
N SER A 441 9.75 -3.69 3.77
CA SER A 441 9.61 -4.02 2.35
C SER A 441 9.22 -2.79 1.54
N ASN A 442 9.94 -2.55 0.43
CA ASN A 442 9.52 -1.64 -0.62
C ASN A 442 9.01 -2.46 -1.80
N VAL A 443 7.76 -2.21 -2.18
CA VAL A 443 7.08 -2.90 -3.27
C VAL A 443 6.77 -1.91 -4.37
N CYS A 444 7.21 -2.21 -5.61
CA CYS A 444 7.02 -1.36 -6.78
C CYS A 444 6.56 -2.18 -7.97
N ASN A 445 6.22 -1.51 -9.08
CA ASN A 445 5.83 -2.13 -10.35
C ASN A 445 6.61 -1.45 -11.48
N PHE A 446 7.92 -1.67 -11.51
CA PHE A 446 8.84 -1.07 -12.47
C PHE A 446 8.98 -1.89 -13.75
N THR A 447 9.54 -1.25 -14.79
CA THR A 447 9.86 -1.89 -16.07
C THR A 447 10.77 -3.11 -15.87
N LYS A 448 10.30 -4.29 -16.25
CA LYS A 448 11.09 -5.54 -16.20
C LYS A 448 12.25 -5.54 -17.18
N PRO A 449 13.32 -6.30 -16.90
CA PRO A 449 14.33 -6.60 -17.90
C PRO A 449 13.71 -7.42 -19.06
N THR A 450 14.31 -7.33 -20.23
CA THR A 450 13.99 -8.17 -21.39
C THR A 450 15.12 -9.14 -21.70
N GLU A 451 14.98 -9.98 -22.74
CA GLU A 451 16.07 -10.88 -23.18
C GLU A 451 17.33 -10.11 -23.60
N THR A 452 17.18 -8.87 -24.06
CA THR A 452 18.27 -8.07 -24.65
C THR A 452 18.66 -6.86 -23.82
N LYS A 453 17.82 -6.42 -22.86
CA LYS A 453 18.02 -5.21 -22.09
C LYS A 453 17.82 -5.45 -20.58
N PRO A 454 18.67 -4.88 -19.72
CA PRO A 454 18.42 -4.87 -18.26
C PRO A 454 17.17 -4.03 -17.97
N SER A 455 16.73 -4.04 -16.70
CA SER A 455 15.68 -3.14 -16.23
C SER A 455 16.16 -1.69 -16.33
N LEU A 456 15.64 -0.94 -17.30
CA LEU A 456 15.93 0.47 -17.53
C LEU A 456 14.74 1.31 -17.07
N LEU A 457 14.93 2.07 -16.00
CA LEU A 457 13.86 2.85 -15.38
C LEU A 457 13.60 4.16 -16.14
N THR A 458 12.36 4.57 -16.17
CA THR A 458 12.00 5.96 -16.48
C THR A 458 12.42 6.87 -15.33
N PHE A 459 12.53 8.17 -15.57
CA PHE A 459 12.82 9.14 -14.49
C PHE A 459 11.73 9.12 -13.40
N ASN A 460 10.48 8.87 -13.79
CA ASN A 460 9.38 8.72 -12.84
C ASN A 460 9.56 7.49 -11.93
N GLU A 461 9.96 6.35 -12.49
CA GLU A 461 10.26 5.14 -11.71
C GLU A 461 11.44 5.37 -10.74
N VAL A 462 12.46 6.13 -11.16
CA VAL A 462 13.58 6.53 -10.28
C VAL A 462 13.07 7.36 -9.10
N THR A 463 12.25 8.38 -9.36
CA THR A 463 11.70 9.22 -8.28
C THR A 463 10.77 8.43 -7.35
N THR A 464 10.02 7.48 -7.89
CA THR A 464 9.18 6.56 -7.09
C THR A 464 10.05 5.67 -6.20
N LEU A 465 11.14 5.10 -6.73
CA LEU A 465 12.08 4.29 -5.93
C LEU A 465 12.62 5.10 -4.74
N PHE A 466 13.09 6.33 -4.98
CA PHE A 466 13.59 7.19 -3.91
C PHE A 466 12.50 7.59 -2.91
N HIS A 467 11.25 7.78 -3.37
CA HIS A 467 10.10 8.07 -2.51
C HIS A 467 9.82 6.91 -1.55
N GLU A 468 9.64 5.69 -2.08
CA GLU A 468 9.38 4.50 -1.27
C GLU A 468 10.58 4.14 -0.38
N PHE A 469 11.78 4.33 -0.88
CA PHE A 469 13.00 4.14 -0.09
C PHE A 469 13.10 5.15 1.06
N GLY A 470 12.61 6.39 0.88
CA GLY A 470 12.49 7.37 1.96
C GLY A 470 11.56 6.90 3.08
N HIS A 471 10.39 6.33 2.74
CA HIS A 471 9.52 5.66 3.72
C HIS A 471 10.21 4.44 4.34
N GLY A 472 10.94 3.66 3.54
CA GLY A 472 11.73 2.53 4.01
C GLY A 472 12.77 2.95 5.05
N LEU A 473 13.54 4.00 4.78
CA LEU A 473 14.53 4.55 5.73
C LEU A 473 13.88 5.00 7.04
N HIS A 474 12.71 5.65 6.99
CA HIS A 474 11.97 6.01 8.19
C HIS A 474 11.63 4.78 9.04
N GLY A 475 11.13 3.70 8.40
CA GLY A 475 10.84 2.44 9.12
C GLY A 475 12.09 1.73 9.65
N MET A 476 13.18 1.69 8.90
CA MET A 476 14.45 1.05 9.29
C MET A 476 15.12 1.76 10.47
N LEU A 477 15.11 3.09 10.47
CA LEU A 477 15.78 3.94 11.46
C LEU A 477 14.93 4.20 12.72
N ALA A 478 13.73 3.62 12.82
CA ALA A 478 12.96 3.65 14.06
C ALA A 478 13.78 3.04 15.21
N ASN A 479 13.80 3.70 16.36
CA ASN A 479 14.61 3.31 17.52
C ASN A 479 13.89 3.62 18.84
#